data_fd8f049657a5452a5b279fa4de68645c
#
_entry.id   fd8f049657a5452a5b279fa4de68645c
#
_cell.length_a   1.000
_cell.length_b   1.000
_cell.length_c   1.000
_cell.angle_alpha   90.00
_cell.angle_beta   90.00
_cell.angle_gamma   90.00
#
_symmetry.space_group_name_H-M   'P 1'
#
loop_
_entity.id
_entity.type
_entity.pdbx_description
1 polymer ?
#
loop_
_entity_poly.entity_id
_entity_poly.type
_entity_poly.pdbx_seq_one_letter_code
_entity_poly.pdbx_strand_id
1 'polypeptide(L)'
;MTKGVGCVYQALYRKYRPQTFSDVVGQKGVTDTLRAQLETGKLSHAYLFTGTRGTGKTSCAKILAKAVNCLDPQDGNPCNCCAACRAIDDGSCMDVLEIDAASNNGVDSVRILRDDAIYTPSEVKKRVYIIDEIHMLSIAAFNALLKIIEEPPEHLLFILATTELNKVPATILSRCQRFSFRRLRPEDIAGRLNFIAYQEGIQIEPAALRLLSRLADGALRDGVSLLDQCASACTGELTEELVCRTLGLAGAKRTAELLMAAAKQDTAAALSIFETLYAEGKDLGALFDELSALCRDLLVLKAAPKSGISMLSGIADEAQAVELEKCLTPAELLRDLSLVQAAKGAVGKNADARVAAELCLMQLCEPTLKLDLSSLGARVSKLESRLASGDFAPARAAAKAEPQPESEDDDRPPFPDDADDPLAGIAPPPLPPQSPADSAPQTGAQAELDRRWPELAASMREDLGVRERGFFAPGGPVRAVLKGDTLILTAQTQFVLDIIKNSRVQQLAAQKASAFFGRPMQAQFALAGQADASGKDPMDALIARGKEHSDIMTIR
;
A
#
# COMPACT_ATOMS: atom_id res chain seq x y z
N MET A 1 -3.77 -39.35 38.55
CA MET A 1 -2.54 -39.29 37.73
C MET A 1 -2.87 -39.76 36.32
N THR A 2 -3.38 -38.85 35.45
CA THR A 2 -3.54 -39.12 34.03
C THR A 2 -2.70 -38.05 33.32
N LYS A 3 -1.57 -38.48 32.75
CA LYS A 3 -0.66 -37.67 31.94
C LYS A 3 -1.47 -37.12 30.77
N GLY A 4 -1.66 -35.80 30.74
CA GLY A 4 -2.29 -35.11 29.64
C GLY A 4 -1.53 -35.35 28.34
N VAL A 5 -2.24 -35.87 27.35
CA VAL A 5 -1.84 -35.80 25.96
C VAL A 5 -1.66 -34.32 25.68
N GLY A 6 -0.45 -33.90 25.32
CA GLY A 6 -0.12 -32.52 25.02
C GLY A 6 -1.05 -32.03 23.89
N CYS A 7 -2.03 -31.19 24.23
CA CYS A 7 -2.89 -30.55 23.26
C CYS A 7 -1.98 -29.64 22.42
N VAL A 8 -1.74 -30.01 21.17
CA VAL A 8 -1.00 -29.15 20.24
C VAL A 8 -1.81 -27.86 20.10
N TYR A 9 -1.21 -26.72 20.42
CA TYR A 9 -1.84 -25.42 20.31
C TYR A 9 -2.36 -25.21 18.89
N GLN A 10 -3.66 -24.93 18.77
CA GLN A 10 -4.30 -24.62 17.51
C GLN A 10 -4.69 -23.15 17.49
N ALA A 11 -4.21 -22.41 16.50
CA ALA A 11 -4.52 -20.99 16.35
C ALA A 11 -6.03 -20.73 16.33
N LEU A 12 -6.49 -19.68 17.02
CA LEU A 12 -7.90 -19.39 17.23
C LEU A 12 -8.68 -19.23 15.92
N TYR A 13 -8.06 -18.65 14.87
CA TYR A 13 -8.73 -18.49 13.57
C TYR A 13 -9.04 -19.83 12.87
N ARG A 14 -8.36 -20.93 13.23
CA ARG A 14 -8.66 -22.29 12.76
C ARG A 14 -9.73 -22.93 13.65
N LYS A 15 -9.55 -22.85 14.97
CA LYS A 15 -10.46 -23.44 15.97
C LYS A 15 -11.88 -22.89 15.85
N TYR A 16 -12.03 -21.57 15.64
CA TYR A 16 -13.32 -20.87 15.55
C TYR A 16 -13.78 -20.60 14.11
N ARG A 17 -13.24 -21.35 13.13
CA ARG A 17 -13.72 -21.27 11.74
C ARG A 17 -15.20 -21.69 11.68
N PRO A 18 -16.11 -20.88 11.07
CA PRO A 18 -17.50 -21.22 10.93
C PRO A 18 -17.70 -22.62 10.33
N GLN A 19 -18.58 -23.41 10.96
CA GLN A 19 -18.89 -24.77 10.55
C GLN A 19 -20.28 -24.88 9.91
N THR A 20 -21.15 -23.91 10.17
CA THR A 20 -22.50 -23.80 9.59
C THR A 20 -22.70 -22.41 8.99
N PHE A 21 -23.69 -22.24 8.11
CA PHE A 21 -24.05 -20.93 7.59
C PHE A 21 -24.54 -19.98 8.68
N SER A 22 -25.10 -20.51 9.76
CA SER A 22 -25.56 -19.75 10.93
C SER A 22 -24.39 -19.13 11.72
N ASP A 23 -23.20 -19.73 11.65
CA ASP A 23 -21.99 -19.21 12.31
C ASP A 23 -21.31 -18.09 11.54
N VAL A 24 -21.70 -17.89 10.27
CA VAL A 24 -21.09 -16.88 9.41
C VAL A 24 -21.60 -15.50 9.77
N VAL A 25 -20.71 -14.67 10.30
CA VAL A 25 -21.04 -13.32 10.78
C VAL A 25 -21.21 -12.35 9.61
N GLY A 26 -22.22 -11.49 9.67
CA GLY A 26 -22.39 -10.31 8.81
C GLY A 26 -22.78 -10.58 7.35
N GLN A 27 -22.96 -11.85 6.91
CA GLN A 27 -23.21 -12.22 5.51
C GLN A 27 -24.62 -12.82 5.29
N LYS A 28 -25.64 -12.37 6.04
CA LYS A 28 -26.99 -12.96 6.00
C LYS A 28 -27.57 -13.12 4.59
N GLY A 29 -27.44 -12.10 3.73
CA GLY A 29 -27.98 -12.19 2.36
C GLY A 29 -27.37 -13.31 1.50
N VAL A 30 -26.08 -13.62 1.73
CA VAL A 30 -25.40 -14.75 1.06
C VAL A 30 -25.83 -16.07 1.67
N THR A 31 -25.74 -16.19 3.00
CA THR A 31 -26.04 -17.45 3.72
C THR A 31 -27.49 -17.89 3.56
N ASP A 32 -28.44 -16.97 3.65
CA ASP A 32 -29.88 -17.29 3.50
C ASP A 32 -30.20 -17.75 2.07
N THR A 33 -29.59 -17.14 1.05
CA THR A 33 -29.78 -17.55 -0.34
C THR A 33 -29.20 -18.95 -0.59
N LEU A 34 -27.98 -19.23 -0.09
CA LEU A 34 -27.36 -20.55 -0.25
C LEU A 34 -28.17 -21.64 0.48
N ARG A 35 -28.67 -21.36 1.67
CA ARG A 35 -29.54 -22.29 2.42
C ARG A 35 -30.83 -22.58 1.66
N ALA A 36 -31.52 -21.55 1.17
CA ALA A 36 -32.74 -21.74 0.37
C ALA A 36 -32.50 -22.56 -0.90
N GLN A 37 -31.35 -22.40 -1.56
CA GLN A 37 -30.99 -23.22 -2.72
C GLN A 37 -30.75 -24.69 -2.35
N LEU A 38 -30.10 -24.95 -1.21
CA LEU A 38 -29.87 -26.29 -0.71
C LEU A 38 -31.19 -26.99 -0.34
N GLU A 39 -32.10 -26.29 0.33
CA GLU A 39 -33.42 -26.81 0.72
C GLU A 39 -34.30 -27.11 -0.51
N THR A 40 -34.26 -26.25 -1.52
CA THR A 40 -35.04 -26.43 -2.75
C THR A 40 -34.39 -27.35 -3.77
N GLY A 41 -33.14 -27.77 -3.57
CA GLY A 41 -32.35 -28.57 -4.51
C GLY A 41 -31.95 -27.83 -5.79
N LYS A 42 -32.14 -26.51 -5.89
CA LYS A 42 -31.85 -25.69 -7.07
C LYS A 42 -30.43 -25.12 -7.00
N LEU A 43 -29.43 -25.98 -7.09
CA LEU A 43 -28.04 -25.61 -7.05
C LEU A 43 -27.50 -25.23 -8.45
N SER A 44 -26.71 -24.18 -8.53
CA SER A 44 -25.92 -23.86 -9.71
C SER A 44 -24.70 -24.80 -9.81
N HIS A 45 -24.23 -25.05 -11.03
CA HIS A 45 -23.01 -25.82 -11.26
C HIS A 45 -21.73 -25.04 -10.89
N ALA A 46 -21.78 -23.70 -10.87
CA ALA A 46 -20.63 -22.84 -10.54
C ALA A 46 -21.04 -21.63 -9.72
N TYR A 47 -20.35 -21.45 -8.61
CA TYR A 47 -20.47 -20.30 -7.70
C TYR A 47 -19.22 -19.45 -7.76
N LEU A 48 -19.38 -18.12 -7.71
CA LEU A 48 -18.26 -17.20 -7.59
C LEU A 48 -18.46 -16.29 -6.37
N PHE A 49 -17.61 -16.47 -5.37
CA PHE A 49 -17.59 -15.67 -4.15
C PHE A 49 -16.59 -14.52 -4.28
N THR A 50 -17.06 -13.30 -4.19
CA THR A 50 -16.26 -12.09 -4.36
C THR A 50 -16.24 -11.26 -3.09
N GLY A 51 -15.15 -10.57 -2.77
CA GLY A 51 -15.04 -9.68 -1.62
C GLY A 51 -13.64 -9.66 -1.02
N THR A 52 -13.39 -8.74 -0.10
CA THR A 52 -12.08 -8.58 0.54
C THR A 52 -11.65 -9.84 1.31
N ARG A 53 -10.35 -9.97 1.59
CA ARG A 53 -9.79 -11.06 2.38
C ARG A 53 -10.45 -11.10 3.77
N GLY A 54 -10.57 -12.28 4.37
CA GLY A 54 -11.04 -12.43 5.76
C GLY A 54 -12.55 -12.28 5.99
N THR A 55 -13.37 -12.08 4.93
CA THR A 55 -14.83 -11.90 5.01
C THR A 55 -15.66 -13.20 5.04
N GLY A 56 -15.01 -14.37 4.97
CA GLY A 56 -15.68 -15.67 5.10
C GLY A 56 -15.90 -16.44 3.80
N LYS A 57 -15.36 -16.00 2.64
CA LYS A 57 -15.53 -16.67 1.33
C LYS A 57 -15.17 -18.15 1.37
N THR A 58 -13.94 -18.47 1.74
CA THR A 58 -13.43 -19.86 1.80
C THR A 58 -14.15 -20.69 2.87
N SER A 59 -14.59 -20.07 3.98
CA SER A 59 -15.39 -20.76 5.00
C SER A 59 -16.78 -21.13 4.45
N CYS A 60 -17.47 -20.18 3.79
CA CYS A 60 -18.76 -20.47 3.12
C CYS A 60 -18.61 -21.51 1.99
N ALA A 61 -17.49 -21.48 1.26
CA ALA A 61 -17.20 -22.50 0.23
C ALA A 61 -17.14 -23.90 0.84
N LYS A 62 -16.41 -24.06 1.96
CA LYS A 62 -16.34 -25.35 2.68
C LYS A 62 -17.70 -25.77 3.27
N ILE A 63 -18.44 -24.84 3.86
CA ILE A 63 -19.78 -25.14 4.38
C ILE A 63 -20.71 -25.60 3.25
N LEU A 64 -20.68 -24.91 2.08
CA LEU A 64 -21.47 -25.31 0.92
C LEU A 64 -21.09 -26.70 0.41
N ALA A 65 -19.79 -27.00 0.30
CA ALA A 65 -19.29 -28.30 -0.12
C ALA A 65 -19.74 -29.43 0.84
N LYS A 66 -19.71 -29.17 2.16
CA LYS A 66 -20.25 -30.10 3.17
C LYS A 66 -21.75 -30.25 3.06
N ALA A 67 -22.49 -29.14 2.94
CA ALA A 67 -23.96 -29.15 2.93
C ALA A 67 -24.53 -29.91 1.73
N VAL A 68 -23.91 -29.74 0.53
CA VAL A 68 -24.29 -30.47 -0.70
C VAL A 68 -24.09 -31.98 -0.54
N ASN A 69 -23.04 -32.38 0.16
CA ASN A 69 -22.62 -33.77 0.34
C ASN A 69 -23.09 -34.40 1.66
N CYS A 70 -23.77 -33.62 2.51
CA CYS A 70 -24.23 -34.08 3.80
C CYS A 70 -25.28 -35.19 3.67
N LEU A 71 -25.19 -36.19 4.55
CA LEU A 71 -26.15 -37.30 4.57
C LEU A 71 -27.45 -36.89 5.29
N ASP A 72 -27.37 -35.95 6.25
CA ASP A 72 -28.49 -35.47 7.04
C ASP A 72 -28.40 -33.93 7.20
N PRO A 73 -28.69 -33.15 6.14
CA PRO A 73 -28.67 -31.70 6.21
C PRO A 73 -29.83 -31.16 7.05
N GLN A 74 -29.56 -30.18 7.92
CA GLN A 74 -30.58 -29.54 8.78
C GLN A 74 -30.75 -28.07 8.37
N ASP A 75 -31.94 -27.68 7.93
CA ASP A 75 -32.27 -26.32 7.48
C ASP A 75 -31.20 -25.74 6.52
N GLY A 76 -30.78 -26.53 5.53
CA GLY A 76 -29.73 -26.14 4.59
C GLY A 76 -28.29 -26.10 5.17
N ASN A 77 -28.09 -26.45 6.45
CA ASN A 77 -26.75 -26.55 7.05
C ASN A 77 -26.24 -28.01 7.03
N PRO A 78 -24.90 -28.20 6.98
CA PRO A 78 -24.31 -29.51 7.16
C PRO A 78 -24.46 -29.98 8.61
N CYS A 79 -24.67 -31.28 8.85
CA CYS A 79 -24.76 -31.84 10.20
C CYS A 79 -23.43 -31.90 10.96
N ASN A 80 -22.29 -31.77 10.27
CA ASN A 80 -20.92 -31.84 10.78
C ASN A 80 -20.54 -33.14 11.54
N CYS A 81 -21.41 -34.14 11.56
CA CYS A 81 -21.18 -35.39 12.30
C CYS A 81 -21.18 -36.65 11.41
N CYS A 82 -21.78 -36.61 10.20
CA CYS A 82 -21.79 -37.73 9.28
C CYS A 82 -20.41 -38.00 8.67
N ALA A 83 -20.22 -39.17 8.07
CA ALA A 83 -18.95 -39.58 7.46
C ALA A 83 -18.46 -38.59 6.40
N ALA A 84 -19.35 -38.12 5.51
CA ALA A 84 -19.01 -37.15 4.48
C ALA A 84 -18.55 -35.82 5.07
N CYS A 85 -19.26 -35.27 6.08
CA CYS A 85 -18.86 -34.00 6.71
C CYS A 85 -17.49 -34.10 7.40
N ARG A 86 -17.22 -35.20 8.11
CA ARG A 86 -15.93 -35.41 8.76
C ARG A 86 -14.79 -35.57 7.76
N ALA A 87 -14.97 -36.40 6.72
CA ALA A 87 -13.96 -36.58 5.70
C ALA A 87 -13.60 -35.29 4.95
N ILE A 88 -14.60 -34.40 4.72
CA ILE A 88 -14.37 -33.08 4.09
C ILE A 88 -13.64 -32.14 5.06
N ASP A 89 -13.97 -32.14 6.37
CA ASP A 89 -13.28 -31.30 7.34
C ASP A 89 -11.81 -31.73 7.56
N ASP A 90 -11.57 -33.04 7.61
CA ASP A 90 -10.24 -33.63 7.79
C ASP A 90 -9.40 -33.57 6.49
N GLY A 91 -10.04 -33.23 5.34
CA GLY A 91 -9.38 -33.18 4.04
C GLY A 91 -9.03 -34.56 3.46
N SER A 92 -9.64 -35.64 3.96
CA SER A 92 -9.43 -37.02 3.48
C SER A 92 -10.33 -37.38 2.29
N CYS A 93 -11.40 -36.59 2.04
CA CYS A 93 -12.32 -36.82 0.93
C CYS A 93 -11.68 -36.42 -0.40
N MET A 94 -11.43 -37.40 -1.28
CA MET A 94 -10.83 -37.19 -2.62
C MET A 94 -11.75 -36.45 -3.59
N ASP A 95 -13.06 -36.47 -3.35
CA ASP A 95 -14.05 -35.83 -4.23
C ASP A 95 -14.29 -34.35 -3.90
N VAL A 96 -13.69 -33.82 -2.81
CA VAL A 96 -13.76 -32.39 -2.43
C VAL A 96 -12.36 -31.81 -2.33
N LEU A 97 -11.94 -31.11 -3.36
CA LEU A 97 -10.61 -30.55 -3.47
C LEU A 97 -10.62 -29.03 -3.23
N GLU A 98 -9.78 -28.57 -2.30
CA GLU A 98 -9.49 -27.13 -2.08
C GLU A 98 -8.13 -26.81 -2.71
N ILE A 99 -8.11 -25.87 -3.64
CA ILE A 99 -6.94 -25.47 -4.42
C ILE A 99 -6.75 -23.99 -4.27
N ASP A 100 -5.57 -23.59 -3.82
CA ASP A 100 -5.13 -22.20 -3.85
C ASP A 100 -4.49 -21.92 -5.22
N ALA A 101 -5.13 -21.04 -6.00
CA ALA A 101 -4.64 -20.65 -7.31
C ALA A 101 -3.34 -19.84 -7.27
N ALA A 102 -2.98 -19.24 -6.13
CA ALA A 102 -1.68 -18.58 -5.98
C ALA A 102 -0.52 -19.60 -6.03
N SER A 103 -0.72 -20.77 -5.44
CA SER A 103 0.26 -21.87 -5.44
C SER A 103 0.15 -22.76 -6.70
N ASN A 104 -1.03 -22.82 -7.35
CA ASN A 104 -1.36 -23.70 -8.47
C ASN A 104 -1.89 -22.93 -9.68
N ASN A 105 -1.14 -21.94 -10.18
CA ASN A 105 -1.56 -21.03 -11.24
C ASN A 105 -1.37 -21.60 -12.68
N GLY A 106 -0.72 -22.74 -12.81
CA GLY A 106 -0.36 -23.35 -14.08
C GLY A 106 -1.53 -23.96 -14.84
N VAL A 107 -1.45 -24.00 -16.17
CA VAL A 107 -2.45 -24.64 -17.02
C VAL A 107 -2.54 -26.15 -16.81
N ASP A 108 -1.43 -26.78 -16.45
CA ASP A 108 -1.39 -28.24 -16.28
C ASP A 108 -2.15 -28.71 -15.03
N SER A 109 -2.08 -27.93 -13.93
CA SER A 109 -2.90 -28.19 -12.75
C SER A 109 -4.39 -28.17 -13.08
N VAL A 110 -4.84 -27.18 -13.87
CA VAL A 110 -6.25 -27.07 -14.30
C VAL A 110 -6.63 -28.16 -15.30
N ARG A 111 -5.72 -28.62 -16.16
CA ARG A 111 -5.96 -29.76 -17.06
C ARG A 111 -6.19 -31.05 -16.31
N ILE A 112 -5.38 -31.32 -15.28
CA ILE A 112 -5.57 -32.49 -14.41
C ILE A 112 -6.95 -32.46 -13.77
N LEU A 113 -7.37 -31.31 -13.21
CA LEU A 113 -8.72 -31.14 -12.65
C LEU A 113 -9.83 -31.39 -13.66
N ARG A 114 -9.67 -30.90 -14.89
CA ARG A 114 -10.63 -31.12 -15.97
C ARG A 114 -10.74 -32.60 -16.32
N ASP A 115 -9.63 -33.31 -16.43
CA ASP A 115 -9.58 -34.70 -16.81
C ASP A 115 -10.15 -35.61 -15.69
N ASP A 116 -9.91 -35.25 -14.42
CA ASP A 116 -10.50 -35.92 -13.25
C ASP A 116 -12.01 -35.64 -13.10
N ALA A 117 -12.48 -34.49 -13.51
CA ALA A 117 -13.86 -34.04 -13.34
C ALA A 117 -14.87 -34.90 -14.15
N ILE A 118 -14.41 -35.64 -15.16
CA ILE A 118 -15.24 -36.53 -15.96
C ILE A 118 -15.71 -37.74 -15.14
N TYR A 119 -14.92 -38.18 -14.17
CA TYR A 119 -15.26 -39.35 -13.35
C TYR A 119 -16.27 -39.00 -12.26
N THR A 120 -17.23 -39.89 -12.06
CA THR A 120 -18.24 -39.79 -11.00
C THR A 120 -17.57 -39.86 -9.62
N PRO A 121 -18.09 -39.14 -8.62
CA PRO A 121 -17.56 -39.20 -7.25
C PRO A 121 -17.72 -40.60 -6.66
N SER A 122 -16.77 -41.02 -5.83
CA SER A 122 -16.75 -42.33 -5.21
C SER A 122 -17.30 -42.36 -3.78
N GLU A 123 -17.09 -41.27 -3.03
CA GLU A 123 -17.38 -41.20 -1.58
C GLU A 123 -18.60 -40.33 -1.26
N VAL A 124 -18.91 -39.36 -2.12
CA VAL A 124 -19.93 -38.34 -1.85
C VAL A 124 -20.89 -38.14 -3.01
N LYS A 125 -21.96 -37.36 -2.83
CA LYS A 125 -22.99 -37.14 -3.85
C LYS A 125 -22.49 -36.31 -5.05
N LYS A 126 -21.68 -35.27 -4.76
CA LYS A 126 -21.14 -34.37 -5.79
C LYS A 126 -19.65 -34.16 -5.59
N ARG A 127 -18.92 -34.16 -6.71
CA ARG A 127 -17.52 -33.72 -6.74
C ARG A 127 -17.48 -32.21 -6.66
N VAL A 128 -16.68 -31.66 -5.74
CA VAL A 128 -16.61 -30.23 -5.51
C VAL A 128 -15.16 -29.72 -5.64
N TYR A 129 -14.97 -28.74 -6.50
CA TYR A 129 -13.70 -28.04 -6.61
C TYR A 129 -13.84 -26.64 -6.04
N ILE A 130 -13.13 -26.38 -4.93
CA ILE A 130 -13.01 -25.05 -4.32
C ILE A 130 -11.70 -24.46 -4.80
N ILE A 131 -11.77 -23.39 -5.63
CA ILE A 131 -10.59 -22.68 -6.13
C ILE A 131 -10.55 -21.32 -5.48
N ASP A 132 -9.62 -21.15 -4.52
CA ASP A 132 -9.42 -19.87 -3.84
C ASP A 132 -8.44 -18.99 -4.62
N GLU A 133 -8.63 -17.68 -4.53
CA GLU A 133 -7.90 -16.62 -5.23
C GLU A 133 -7.76 -16.87 -6.75
N ILE A 134 -8.88 -17.27 -7.38
CA ILE A 134 -8.92 -17.67 -8.80
C ILE A 134 -8.30 -16.63 -9.74
N HIS A 135 -8.28 -15.36 -9.38
CA HIS A 135 -7.66 -14.28 -10.17
C HIS A 135 -6.14 -14.45 -10.38
N MET A 136 -5.50 -15.34 -9.62
CA MET A 136 -4.07 -15.68 -9.77
C MET A 136 -3.80 -16.70 -10.89
N LEU A 137 -4.83 -17.32 -11.46
CA LEU A 137 -4.67 -18.26 -12.58
C LEU A 137 -4.13 -17.55 -13.82
N SER A 138 -3.29 -18.26 -14.57
CA SER A 138 -2.84 -17.79 -15.88
C SER A 138 -4.00 -17.76 -16.89
N ILE A 139 -3.88 -16.94 -17.94
CA ILE A 139 -4.89 -16.85 -19.01
C ILE A 139 -5.13 -18.23 -19.67
N ALA A 140 -4.07 -19.03 -19.83
CA ALA A 140 -4.17 -20.38 -20.37
C ALA A 140 -4.94 -21.33 -19.44
N ALA A 141 -4.78 -21.18 -18.11
CA ALA A 141 -5.50 -21.93 -17.10
C ALA A 141 -7.00 -21.57 -17.10
N PHE A 142 -7.34 -20.26 -17.19
CA PHE A 142 -8.73 -19.83 -17.36
C PHE A 142 -9.39 -20.44 -18.60
N ASN A 143 -8.70 -20.45 -19.75
CA ASN A 143 -9.22 -21.03 -20.97
C ASN A 143 -9.42 -22.56 -20.87
N ALA A 144 -8.58 -23.25 -20.11
CA ALA A 144 -8.78 -24.68 -19.84
C ALA A 144 -10.00 -24.94 -18.94
N LEU A 145 -10.24 -24.06 -17.94
CA LEU A 145 -11.36 -24.14 -17.02
C LEU A 145 -12.70 -23.82 -17.70
N LEU A 146 -12.72 -22.91 -18.68
CA LEU A 146 -13.94 -22.53 -19.41
C LEU A 146 -14.66 -23.73 -20.02
N LYS A 147 -13.95 -24.66 -20.62
CA LYS A 147 -14.56 -25.83 -21.30
C LYS A 147 -15.42 -26.68 -20.37
N ILE A 148 -15.00 -26.83 -19.11
CA ILE A 148 -15.75 -27.65 -18.15
C ILE A 148 -16.83 -26.86 -17.42
N ILE A 149 -16.67 -25.53 -17.30
CA ILE A 149 -17.72 -24.66 -16.72
C ILE A 149 -18.87 -24.48 -17.73
N GLU A 150 -18.61 -24.54 -19.05
CA GLU A 150 -19.64 -24.44 -20.10
C GLU A 150 -20.51 -25.66 -20.15
N GLU A 151 -19.92 -26.83 -20.10
CA GLU A 151 -20.62 -28.13 -20.19
C GLU A 151 -20.24 -29.03 -18.99
N PRO A 152 -20.65 -28.62 -17.76
CA PRO A 152 -20.28 -29.37 -16.56
C PRO A 152 -21.04 -30.70 -16.46
N PRO A 153 -20.39 -31.80 -16.04
CA PRO A 153 -21.09 -33.01 -15.62
C PRO A 153 -22.07 -32.72 -14.49
N GLU A 154 -23.22 -33.42 -14.44
CA GLU A 154 -24.25 -33.20 -13.41
C GLU A 154 -23.75 -33.38 -11.98
N HIS A 155 -22.75 -34.22 -11.78
CA HIS A 155 -22.15 -34.50 -10.47
C HIS A 155 -21.09 -33.47 -10.02
N LEU A 156 -20.77 -32.48 -10.87
CA LEU A 156 -19.68 -31.52 -10.59
C LEU A 156 -20.23 -30.20 -10.05
N LEU A 157 -19.49 -29.60 -9.09
CA LEU A 157 -19.78 -28.30 -8.51
C LEU A 157 -18.48 -27.49 -8.39
N PHE A 158 -18.45 -26.31 -8.99
CA PHE A 158 -17.36 -25.36 -8.80
C PHE A 158 -17.72 -24.30 -7.78
N ILE A 159 -16.81 -24.02 -6.86
CA ILE A 159 -16.90 -22.90 -5.93
C ILE A 159 -15.61 -22.08 -6.07
N LEU A 160 -15.72 -20.96 -6.76
CA LEU A 160 -14.60 -20.06 -7.06
C LEU A 160 -14.62 -18.91 -6.07
N ALA A 161 -13.47 -18.54 -5.53
CA ALA A 161 -13.35 -17.38 -4.64
C ALA A 161 -12.28 -16.40 -5.16
N THR A 162 -12.54 -15.09 -5.02
CA THR A 162 -11.59 -14.05 -5.43
C THR A 162 -11.70 -12.81 -4.56
N THR A 163 -10.57 -12.16 -4.34
CA THR A 163 -10.49 -10.81 -3.77
C THR A 163 -10.54 -9.73 -4.86
N GLU A 164 -10.20 -10.05 -6.10
CA GLU A 164 -10.10 -9.11 -7.23
C GLU A 164 -10.96 -9.54 -8.41
N LEU A 165 -12.23 -9.09 -8.41
CA LEU A 165 -13.20 -9.44 -9.45
C LEU A 165 -12.80 -8.95 -10.84
N ASN A 166 -12.16 -7.79 -10.93
CA ASN A 166 -11.74 -7.14 -12.17
C ASN A 166 -10.66 -7.92 -12.93
N LYS A 167 -9.93 -8.81 -12.27
CA LYS A 167 -8.93 -9.68 -12.90
C LYS A 167 -9.52 -10.98 -13.45
N VAL A 168 -10.77 -11.32 -13.08
CA VAL A 168 -11.44 -12.54 -13.57
C VAL A 168 -12.08 -12.27 -14.94
N PRO A 169 -11.82 -13.12 -15.96
CA PRO A 169 -12.40 -12.93 -17.30
C PRO A 169 -13.93 -12.90 -17.31
N ALA A 170 -14.50 -12.03 -18.14
CA ALA A 170 -15.96 -11.88 -18.27
C ALA A 170 -16.65 -13.19 -18.72
N THR A 171 -15.94 -14.04 -19.45
CA THR A 171 -16.39 -15.37 -19.90
C THR A 171 -16.66 -16.32 -18.72
N ILE A 172 -15.87 -16.28 -17.66
CA ILE A 172 -16.12 -17.01 -16.40
C ILE A 172 -17.27 -16.36 -15.64
N LEU A 173 -17.25 -15.02 -15.53
CA LEU A 173 -18.25 -14.27 -14.78
C LEU A 173 -19.69 -14.49 -15.27
N SER A 174 -19.88 -14.70 -16.58
CA SER A 174 -21.20 -14.92 -17.18
C SER A 174 -21.78 -16.31 -16.92
N ARG A 175 -20.96 -17.27 -16.47
CA ARG A 175 -21.34 -18.67 -16.26
C ARG A 175 -21.44 -19.06 -14.79
N CYS A 176 -21.07 -18.14 -13.89
CA CYS A 176 -21.09 -18.38 -12.45
C CYS A 176 -22.20 -17.59 -11.76
N GLN A 177 -22.84 -18.21 -10.80
CA GLN A 177 -23.71 -17.48 -9.87
C GLN A 177 -22.84 -16.69 -8.87
N ARG A 178 -22.98 -15.35 -8.89
CA ARG A 178 -22.11 -14.46 -8.12
C ARG A 178 -22.70 -14.10 -6.76
N PHE A 179 -21.86 -14.16 -5.72
CA PHE A 179 -22.17 -13.75 -4.36
C PHE A 179 -21.11 -12.76 -3.87
N SER A 180 -21.55 -11.59 -3.44
CA SER A 180 -20.67 -10.52 -2.95
C SER A 180 -20.63 -10.51 -1.43
N PHE A 181 -19.47 -10.82 -0.87
CA PHE A 181 -19.17 -10.74 0.56
C PHE A 181 -18.77 -9.32 0.92
N ARG A 182 -19.50 -8.72 1.85
CA ARG A 182 -19.24 -7.36 2.32
C ARG A 182 -18.20 -7.35 3.43
N ARG A 183 -17.50 -6.24 3.58
CA ARG A 183 -16.71 -5.99 4.79
C ARG A 183 -17.62 -6.06 6.01
N LEU A 184 -17.15 -6.68 7.08
CA LEU A 184 -17.91 -6.78 8.33
C LEU A 184 -17.87 -5.44 9.05
N ARG A 185 -18.95 -5.13 9.76
CA ARG A 185 -18.97 -3.95 10.62
C ARG A 185 -18.14 -4.21 11.88
N PRO A 186 -17.52 -3.18 12.44
CA PRO A 186 -16.74 -3.33 13.69
C PRO A 186 -17.54 -3.97 14.82
N GLU A 187 -18.85 -3.67 14.93
CA GLU A 187 -19.73 -4.23 15.96
C GLU A 187 -19.91 -5.74 15.78
N ASP A 188 -20.07 -6.20 14.55
CA ASP A 188 -20.23 -7.63 14.23
C ASP A 188 -18.92 -8.39 14.55
N ILE A 189 -17.76 -7.78 14.27
CA ILE A 189 -16.45 -8.34 14.62
C ILE A 189 -16.26 -8.35 16.13
N ALA A 190 -16.54 -7.24 16.82
CA ALA A 190 -16.44 -7.14 18.28
C ALA A 190 -17.30 -8.20 18.96
N GLY A 191 -18.54 -8.39 18.51
CA GLY A 191 -19.43 -9.43 19.04
C GLY A 191 -18.83 -10.84 18.90
N ARG A 192 -18.22 -11.16 17.75
CA ARG A 192 -17.58 -12.46 17.53
C ARG A 192 -16.29 -12.63 18.32
N LEU A 193 -15.45 -11.59 18.42
CA LEU A 193 -14.24 -11.61 19.25
C LEU A 193 -14.56 -11.78 20.73
N ASN A 194 -15.59 -11.09 21.22
CA ASN A 194 -16.06 -11.26 22.60
C ASN A 194 -16.55 -12.69 22.88
N PHE A 195 -17.30 -13.29 21.96
CA PHE A 195 -17.71 -14.69 22.05
C PHE A 195 -16.50 -15.63 22.15
N ILE A 196 -15.48 -15.43 21.28
CA ILE A 196 -14.27 -16.25 21.28
C ILE A 196 -13.49 -16.05 22.58
N ALA A 197 -13.31 -14.81 23.04
CA ALA A 197 -12.66 -14.50 24.30
C ALA A 197 -13.34 -15.19 25.49
N TYR A 198 -14.68 -15.14 25.54
CA TYR A 198 -15.46 -15.83 26.58
C TYR A 198 -15.23 -17.35 26.55
N GLN A 199 -15.24 -17.98 25.37
CA GLN A 199 -15.03 -19.42 25.23
C GLN A 199 -13.61 -19.87 25.63
N GLU A 200 -12.60 -19.02 25.40
CA GLU A 200 -11.21 -19.28 25.78
C GLU A 200 -10.87 -18.82 27.21
N GLY A 201 -11.83 -18.21 27.94
CA GLY A 201 -11.60 -17.69 29.28
C GLY A 201 -10.71 -16.45 29.33
N ILE A 202 -10.58 -15.73 28.20
CA ILE A 202 -9.82 -14.48 28.11
C ILE A 202 -10.68 -13.33 28.61
N GLN A 203 -10.23 -12.66 29.65
CA GLN A 203 -10.86 -11.42 30.12
C GLN A 203 -10.39 -10.29 29.24
N ILE A 204 -11.32 -9.55 28.61
CA ILE A 204 -11.03 -8.48 27.67
C ILE A 204 -11.82 -7.22 28.01
N GLU A 205 -11.13 -6.10 28.07
CA GLU A 205 -11.73 -4.78 28.26
C GLU A 205 -12.53 -4.35 27.03
N PRO A 206 -13.69 -3.67 27.18
CA PRO A 206 -14.47 -3.16 26.05
C PRO A 206 -13.69 -2.22 25.13
N ALA A 207 -12.73 -1.45 25.64
CA ALA A 207 -11.85 -0.58 24.86
C ALA A 207 -10.90 -1.40 23.96
N ALA A 208 -10.26 -2.42 24.54
CA ALA A 208 -9.40 -3.35 23.79
C ALA A 208 -10.18 -4.09 22.69
N LEU A 209 -11.40 -4.52 22.98
CA LEU A 209 -12.28 -5.20 22.02
C LEU A 209 -12.63 -4.28 20.83
N ARG A 210 -12.98 -3.02 21.11
CA ARG A 210 -13.23 -2.00 20.07
C ARG A 210 -11.99 -1.74 19.23
N LEU A 211 -10.81 -1.63 19.85
CA LEU A 211 -9.54 -1.43 19.15
C LEU A 211 -9.24 -2.59 18.19
N LEU A 212 -9.31 -3.85 18.68
CA LEU A 212 -9.07 -5.04 17.85
C LEU A 212 -10.07 -5.13 16.69
N SER A 213 -11.35 -4.81 16.91
CA SER A 213 -12.35 -4.86 15.85
C SER A 213 -12.14 -3.80 14.77
N ARG A 214 -11.58 -2.64 15.12
CA ARG A 214 -11.20 -1.59 14.18
C ARG A 214 -9.97 -2.00 13.36
N LEU A 215 -8.94 -2.50 14.04
CA LEU A 215 -7.71 -2.98 13.38
C LEU A 215 -7.96 -4.12 12.39
N ALA A 216 -9.02 -4.89 12.62
CA ALA A 216 -9.43 -5.96 11.70
C ALA A 216 -9.95 -5.45 10.35
N ASP A 217 -10.26 -4.16 10.18
CA ASP A 217 -10.70 -3.50 8.93
C ASP A 217 -11.74 -4.30 8.13
N GLY A 218 -12.73 -4.85 8.81
CA GLY A 218 -13.79 -5.64 8.20
C GLY A 218 -13.44 -7.09 7.89
N ALA A 219 -12.25 -7.59 8.29
CA ALA A 219 -11.76 -8.93 8.09
C ALA A 219 -11.75 -9.72 9.42
N LEU A 220 -12.74 -10.60 9.63
CA LEU A 220 -12.84 -11.35 10.88
C LEU A 220 -11.63 -12.24 11.16
N ARG A 221 -11.04 -12.84 10.12
CA ARG A 221 -9.84 -13.68 10.27
C ARG A 221 -8.68 -12.90 10.88
N ASP A 222 -8.48 -11.66 10.42
CA ASP A 222 -7.40 -10.82 10.90
C ASP A 222 -7.69 -10.37 12.35
N GLY A 223 -8.95 -10.01 12.66
CA GLY A 223 -9.37 -9.72 14.04
C GLY A 223 -9.13 -10.87 15.01
N VAL A 224 -9.46 -12.10 14.62
CA VAL A 224 -9.20 -13.30 15.46
C VAL A 224 -7.72 -13.56 15.61
N SER A 225 -6.91 -13.33 14.57
CA SER A 225 -5.45 -13.49 14.64
C SER A 225 -4.82 -12.45 15.56
N LEU A 226 -5.29 -11.20 15.54
CA LEU A 226 -4.86 -10.14 16.47
C LEU A 226 -5.23 -10.48 17.91
N LEU A 227 -6.46 -10.99 18.15
CA LEU A 227 -6.88 -11.46 19.48
C LEU A 227 -5.95 -12.58 19.97
N ASP A 228 -5.64 -13.54 19.12
CA ASP A 228 -4.76 -14.68 19.43
C ASP A 228 -3.37 -14.22 19.83
N GLN A 229 -2.78 -13.29 19.06
CA GLN A 229 -1.49 -12.69 19.35
C GLN A 229 -1.48 -11.95 20.69
N CYS A 230 -2.48 -11.12 20.96
CA CYS A 230 -2.58 -10.36 22.20
C CYS A 230 -2.85 -11.28 23.42
N ALA A 231 -3.70 -12.29 23.26
CA ALA A 231 -4.00 -13.26 24.29
C ALA A 231 -2.75 -14.07 24.70
N SER A 232 -1.90 -14.42 23.73
CA SER A 232 -0.64 -15.14 23.99
C SER A 232 0.37 -14.32 24.79
N ALA A 233 0.30 -12.98 24.72
CA ALA A 233 1.15 -12.05 25.47
C ALA A 233 0.55 -11.64 26.83
N CYS A 234 -0.72 -12.02 27.11
CA CYS A 234 -1.46 -11.57 28.27
C CYS A 234 -1.37 -12.58 29.41
N THR A 235 -1.14 -12.11 30.64
CA THR A 235 -1.19 -12.92 31.87
C THR A 235 -2.39 -12.61 32.76
N GLY A 236 -3.29 -11.72 32.33
CA GLY A 236 -4.46 -11.26 33.08
C GLY A 236 -5.56 -10.73 32.18
N GLU A 237 -6.09 -9.56 32.49
CA GLU A 237 -7.07 -8.87 31.64
C GLU A 237 -6.40 -8.23 30.43
N LEU A 238 -6.96 -8.40 29.25
CA LEU A 238 -6.51 -7.79 28.00
C LEU A 238 -6.99 -6.35 27.92
N THR A 239 -6.15 -5.40 28.32
CA THR A 239 -6.43 -3.97 28.28
C THR A 239 -6.05 -3.34 26.95
N GLU A 240 -6.57 -2.15 26.64
CA GLU A 240 -6.20 -1.39 25.44
C GLU A 240 -4.69 -1.09 25.39
N GLU A 241 -4.08 -0.73 26.52
CA GLU A 241 -2.63 -0.48 26.60
C GLU A 241 -1.80 -1.72 26.26
N LEU A 242 -2.23 -2.90 26.71
CA LEU A 242 -1.55 -4.15 26.39
C LEU A 242 -1.66 -4.48 24.91
N VAL A 243 -2.81 -4.26 24.28
CA VAL A 243 -3.00 -4.40 22.82
C VAL A 243 -2.05 -3.47 22.07
N CYS A 244 -2.01 -2.17 22.43
CA CYS A 244 -1.11 -1.20 21.81
C CYS A 244 0.37 -1.60 21.95
N ARG A 245 0.76 -2.09 23.14
CA ARG A 245 2.13 -2.55 23.37
C ARG A 245 2.48 -3.79 22.56
N THR A 246 1.61 -4.78 22.54
CA THR A 246 1.84 -6.07 21.85
C THR A 246 1.88 -5.91 20.33
N LEU A 247 1.06 -5.01 19.78
CA LEU A 247 0.98 -4.75 18.33
C LEU A 247 1.90 -3.62 17.86
N GLY A 248 2.67 -3.00 18.77
CA GLY A 248 3.58 -1.90 18.42
C GLY A 248 2.88 -0.60 18.04
N LEU A 249 1.62 -0.40 18.44
CA LEU A 249 0.85 0.81 18.12
C LEU A 249 1.25 1.97 19.03
N ALA A 250 1.20 3.20 18.52
CA ALA A 250 1.42 4.41 19.33
C ALA A 250 0.27 4.61 20.34
N GLY A 251 -0.94 4.29 19.92
CA GLY A 251 -2.17 4.44 20.69
C GLY A 251 -2.82 5.82 20.50
N ALA A 252 -4.14 5.84 20.62
CA ALA A 252 -4.98 7.02 20.34
C ALA A 252 -4.50 8.30 21.03
N LYS A 253 -4.16 8.22 22.32
CA LYS A 253 -3.76 9.35 23.13
C LYS A 253 -2.44 9.98 22.63
N ARG A 254 -1.42 9.16 22.39
CA ARG A 254 -0.11 9.63 21.92
C ARG A 254 -0.16 10.21 20.51
N THR A 255 -0.95 9.57 19.62
CA THR A 255 -1.18 10.08 18.27
C THR A 255 -1.89 11.43 18.28
N ALA A 256 -2.89 11.60 19.16
CA ALA A 256 -3.58 12.88 19.34
C ALA A 256 -2.66 13.97 19.93
N GLU A 257 -1.83 13.63 20.93
CA GLU A 257 -0.81 14.53 21.50
C GLU A 257 0.18 14.99 20.43
N LEU A 258 0.64 14.08 19.56
CA LEU A 258 1.56 14.39 18.46
C LEU A 258 0.94 15.37 17.45
N LEU A 259 -0.32 15.11 17.02
CA LEU A 259 -1.02 16.02 16.12
C LEU A 259 -1.34 17.35 16.78
N MET A 260 -1.62 17.39 18.09
CA MET A 260 -1.81 18.63 18.84
C MET A 260 -0.53 19.47 18.92
N ALA A 261 0.62 18.85 19.15
CA ALA A 261 1.91 19.53 19.11
C ALA A 261 2.17 20.13 17.72
N ALA A 262 1.87 19.40 16.64
CA ALA A 262 1.95 19.89 15.27
C ALA A 262 1.00 21.09 15.02
N ALA A 263 -0.25 21.01 15.49
CA ALA A 263 -1.23 22.10 15.38
C ALA A 263 -0.79 23.37 16.10
N LYS A 264 -0.12 23.23 17.24
CA LYS A 264 0.47 24.33 18.02
C LYS A 264 1.80 24.82 17.45
N GLN A 265 2.32 24.20 16.40
CA GLN A 265 3.62 24.51 15.79
C GLN A 265 4.80 24.32 16.77
N ASP A 266 4.66 23.39 17.73
CA ASP A 266 5.71 23.05 18.69
C ASP A 266 6.51 21.83 18.17
N THR A 267 7.51 22.13 17.34
CA THR A 267 8.39 21.11 16.75
C THR A 267 9.19 20.34 17.81
N ALA A 268 9.57 21.00 18.89
CA ALA A 268 10.35 20.37 19.95
C ALA A 268 9.52 19.34 20.72
N ALA A 269 8.27 19.67 21.07
CA ALA A 269 7.35 18.72 21.70
C ALA A 269 7.01 17.55 20.77
N ALA A 270 6.74 17.82 19.49
CA ALA A 270 6.44 16.76 18.51
C ALA A 270 7.60 15.76 18.36
N LEU A 271 8.83 16.25 18.21
CA LEU A 271 10.03 15.40 18.13
C LEU A 271 10.31 14.64 19.42
N SER A 272 10.07 15.23 20.59
CA SER A 272 10.24 14.56 21.89
C SER A 272 9.24 13.40 22.06
N ILE A 273 7.97 13.60 21.66
CA ILE A 273 6.95 12.53 21.67
C ILE A 273 7.37 11.43 20.71
N PHE A 274 7.80 11.78 19.50
CA PHE A 274 8.26 10.84 18.50
C PHE A 274 9.46 10.02 18.97
N GLU A 275 10.47 10.67 19.57
CA GLU A 275 11.66 9.98 20.12
C GLU A 275 11.27 8.94 21.17
N THR A 276 10.31 9.29 22.04
CA THR A 276 9.78 8.36 23.05
C THR A 276 9.12 7.13 22.38
N LEU A 277 8.27 7.35 21.36
CA LEU A 277 7.59 6.28 20.61
C LEU A 277 8.62 5.40 19.88
N TYR A 278 9.62 6.02 19.27
CA TYR A 278 10.68 5.32 18.56
C TYR A 278 11.55 4.47 19.51
N ALA A 279 11.92 5.01 20.66
CA ALA A 279 12.67 4.29 21.71
C ALA A 279 11.88 3.11 22.29
N GLU A 280 10.54 3.23 22.39
CA GLU A 280 9.65 2.14 22.78
C GLU A 280 9.47 1.07 21.68
N GLY A 281 10.08 1.23 20.49
CA GLY A 281 10.01 0.27 19.38
C GLY A 281 8.66 0.25 18.68
N LYS A 282 7.92 1.37 18.65
CA LYS A 282 6.64 1.48 17.96
C LYS A 282 6.83 1.40 16.44
N ASP A 283 5.87 0.78 15.75
CA ASP A 283 5.87 0.70 14.29
C ASP A 283 5.54 2.05 13.66
N LEU A 284 6.48 2.58 12.86
CA LEU A 284 6.33 3.88 12.20
C LEU A 284 5.23 3.86 11.14
N GLY A 285 5.04 2.73 10.45
CA GLY A 285 3.96 2.58 9.48
C GLY A 285 2.60 2.67 10.15
N ALA A 286 2.43 1.97 11.27
CA ALA A 286 1.21 2.03 12.09
C ALA A 286 0.96 3.44 12.65
N LEU A 287 2.00 4.15 13.12
CA LEU A 287 1.89 5.54 13.58
C LEU A 287 1.34 6.46 12.47
N PHE A 288 1.86 6.34 11.25
CA PHE A 288 1.35 7.13 10.12
C PHE A 288 -0.05 6.72 9.68
N ASP A 289 -0.45 5.46 9.85
CA ASP A 289 -1.83 5.02 9.64
C ASP A 289 -2.77 5.64 10.67
N GLU A 290 -2.41 5.65 11.94
CA GLU A 290 -3.16 6.28 13.01
C GLU A 290 -3.29 7.80 12.79
N LEU A 291 -2.20 8.51 12.42
CA LEU A 291 -2.22 9.93 12.08
C LEU A 291 -3.12 10.24 10.87
N SER A 292 -3.03 9.41 9.81
CA SER A 292 -3.87 9.58 8.61
C SER A 292 -5.34 9.40 8.94
N ALA A 293 -5.69 8.41 9.75
CA ALA A 293 -7.06 8.15 10.15
C ALA A 293 -7.60 9.26 11.08
N LEU A 294 -6.77 9.80 11.99
CA LEU A 294 -7.13 10.93 12.83
C LEU A 294 -7.38 12.20 12.01
N CYS A 295 -6.49 12.55 11.08
CA CYS A 295 -6.71 13.68 10.17
C CYS A 295 -7.98 13.53 9.34
N ARG A 296 -8.28 12.33 8.84
CA ARG A 296 -9.51 12.01 8.12
C ARG A 296 -10.73 12.19 9.01
N ASP A 297 -10.69 11.72 10.24
CA ASP A 297 -11.80 11.83 11.18
C ASP A 297 -12.11 13.30 11.49
N LEU A 298 -11.10 14.13 11.72
CA LEU A 298 -11.26 15.57 11.91
C LEU A 298 -11.86 16.26 10.67
N LEU A 299 -11.46 15.86 9.47
CA LEU A 299 -12.07 16.35 8.22
C LEU A 299 -13.54 15.98 8.12
N VAL A 300 -13.90 14.76 8.48
CA VAL A 300 -15.30 14.30 8.49
C VAL A 300 -16.14 15.07 9.50
N LEU A 301 -15.61 15.33 10.71
CA LEU A 301 -16.29 16.16 11.72
C LEU A 301 -16.54 17.57 11.20
N LYS A 302 -15.53 18.21 10.57
CA LYS A 302 -15.70 19.55 9.99
C LYS A 302 -16.69 19.61 8.83
N ALA A 303 -16.71 18.57 7.99
CA ALA A 303 -17.62 18.49 6.85
C ALA A 303 -19.06 18.15 7.27
N ALA A 304 -19.23 17.34 8.31
CA ALA A 304 -20.53 16.82 8.74
C ALA A 304 -20.65 16.76 10.28
N PRO A 305 -20.76 17.89 10.99
CA PRO A 305 -20.71 17.94 12.45
C PRO A 305 -21.76 17.08 13.17
N LYS A 306 -22.95 16.92 12.57
CA LYS A 306 -24.05 16.16 13.19
C LYS A 306 -24.01 14.66 12.89
N SER A 307 -23.58 14.26 11.69
CA SER A 307 -23.56 12.85 11.24
C SER A 307 -22.17 12.25 11.23
N GLY A 308 -21.12 13.06 11.31
CA GLY A 308 -19.72 12.64 11.27
C GLY A 308 -19.30 11.76 12.45
N ILE A 309 -19.90 11.96 13.62
CA ILE A 309 -19.60 11.18 14.84
C ILE A 309 -19.77 9.68 14.59
N SER A 310 -20.82 9.27 13.89
CA SER A 310 -21.03 7.86 13.55
C SER A 310 -20.06 7.29 12.49
N MET A 311 -19.29 8.17 11.82
CA MET A 311 -18.35 7.81 10.76
C MET A 311 -16.88 7.84 11.23
N LEU A 312 -16.65 8.18 12.50
CA LEU A 312 -15.30 8.24 13.06
C LEU A 312 -14.69 6.84 13.12
N SER A 313 -13.40 6.78 12.85
CA SER A 313 -12.61 5.55 13.02
C SER A 313 -12.42 5.21 14.52
N GLY A 314 -12.72 6.15 15.42
CA GLY A 314 -12.61 6.02 16.87
C GLY A 314 -11.15 5.93 17.36
N ILE A 315 -10.22 6.51 16.62
CA ILE A 315 -8.80 6.59 17.00
C ILE A 315 -8.57 7.63 18.11
N ALA A 316 -9.42 8.63 18.24
CA ALA A 316 -9.36 9.59 19.35
C ALA A 316 -10.65 9.58 20.15
N ASP A 317 -10.56 9.92 21.43
CA ASP A 317 -11.72 10.22 22.25
C ASP A 317 -12.46 11.44 21.70
N GLU A 318 -13.80 11.46 21.83
CA GLU A 318 -14.63 12.57 21.34
C GLU A 318 -14.13 13.94 21.84
N ALA A 319 -13.71 14.02 23.11
CA ALA A 319 -13.21 15.24 23.71
C ALA A 319 -11.91 15.74 23.05
N GLN A 320 -10.95 14.84 22.78
CA GLN A 320 -9.70 15.17 22.10
C GLN A 320 -9.94 15.53 20.63
N ALA A 321 -10.84 14.84 19.95
CA ALA A 321 -11.20 15.13 18.57
C ALA A 321 -11.83 16.52 18.43
N VAL A 322 -12.72 16.92 19.35
CA VAL A 322 -13.34 18.27 19.40
C VAL A 322 -12.31 19.37 19.69
N GLU A 323 -11.33 19.09 20.55
CA GLU A 323 -10.25 20.06 20.83
C GLU A 323 -9.34 20.26 19.60
N LEU A 324 -8.90 19.18 18.96
CA LEU A 324 -8.10 19.20 17.73
C LEU A 324 -8.86 19.85 16.58
N GLU A 325 -10.16 19.61 16.47
CA GLU A 325 -11.01 20.21 15.44
C GLU A 325 -10.97 21.74 15.49
N LYS A 326 -10.95 22.33 16.68
CA LYS A 326 -10.89 23.80 16.84
C LYS A 326 -9.54 24.38 16.43
N CYS A 327 -8.46 23.62 16.55
CA CYS A 327 -7.09 24.09 16.29
C CYS A 327 -6.68 24.06 14.82
N LEU A 328 -7.27 23.18 14.01
CA LEU A 328 -6.84 22.94 12.62
C LEU A 328 -7.95 23.33 11.63
N THR A 329 -7.58 23.99 10.54
CA THR A 329 -8.48 24.29 9.43
C THR A 329 -8.60 23.09 8.48
N PRO A 330 -9.68 22.98 7.65
CA PRO A 330 -9.79 21.92 6.65
C PRO A 330 -8.61 21.87 5.66
N ALA A 331 -8.05 23.05 5.31
CA ALA A 331 -6.91 23.15 4.41
C ALA A 331 -5.63 22.60 5.05
N GLU A 332 -5.41 22.87 6.34
CA GLU A 332 -4.28 22.29 7.10
C GLU A 332 -4.43 20.79 7.21
N LEU A 333 -5.62 20.28 7.55
CA LEU A 333 -5.86 18.84 7.66
C LEU A 333 -5.64 18.09 6.33
N LEU A 334 -6.03 18.69 5.18
CA LEU A 334 -5.77 18.11 3.85
C LEU A 334 -4.28 18.10 3.52
N ARG A 335 -3.56 19.18 3.86
CA ARG A 335 -2.10 19.25 3.73
C ARG A 335 -1.44 18.17 4.59
N ASP A 336 -1.82 18.09 5.86
CA ASP A 336 -1.24 17.18 6.84
C ASP A 336 -1.48 15.72 6.42
N LEU A 337 -2.69 15.40 5.99
CA LEU A 337 -3.01 14.08 5.45
C LEU A 337 -2.12 13.72 4.24
N SER A 338 -1.90 14.67 3.34
CA SER A 338 -1.03 14.47 2.17
C SER A 338 0.43 14.24 2.55
N LEU A 339 0.94 15.00 3.55
CA LEU A 339 2.30 14.84 4.07
C LEU A 339 2.49 13.47 4.74
N VAL A 340 1.55 13.08 5.61
CA VAL A 340 1.58 11.79 6.32
C VAL A 340 1.52 10.61 5.34
N GLN A 341 0.68 10.69 4.30
CA GLN A 341 0.60 9.65 3.26
C GLN A 341 1.89 9.55 2.44
N ALA A 342 2.50 10.70 2.09
CA ALA A 342 3.78 10.72 1.39
C ALA A 342 4.91 10.10 2.23
N ALA A 343 4.97 10.44 3.53
CA ALA A 343 5.94 9.88 4.47
C ALA A 343 5.75 8.37 4.67
N LYS A 344 4.52 7.89 4.80
CA LYS A 344 4.21 6.45 4.86
C LYS A 344 4.77 5.71 3.65
N GLY A 345 4.57 6.27 2.44
CA GLY A 345 5.12 5.69 1.21
C GLY A 345 6.66 5.68 1.16
N ALA A 346 7.32 6.61 1.84
CA ALA A 346 8.78 6.68 1.96
C ALA A 346 9.32 5.67 2.99
N VAL A 347 8.68 5.55 4.16
CA VAL A 347 9.04 4.59 5.22
C VAL A 347 9.03 3.15 4.71
N GLY A 348 8.07 2.77 3.86
CA GLY A 348 7.99 1.41 3.31
C GLY A 348 9.08 1.06 2.28
N LYS A 349 9.85 2.04 1.78
CA LYS A 349 10.80 1.85 0.66
C LYS A 349 12.25 2.14 1.01
N ASN A 350 12.55 2.85 2.10
CA ASN A 350 13.87 3.38 2.40
C ASN A 350 14.50 2.80 3.67
N ALA A 351 15.84 2.72 3.66
CA ALA A 351 16.64 2.35 4.83
C ALA A 351 16.55 3.36 6.01
N ASP A 352 16.17 4.62 5.73
CA ASP A 352 16.12 5.71 6.72
C ASP A 352 14.67 6.08 7.09
N ALA A 353 13.89 5.10 7.54
CA ALA A 353 12.50 5.31 7.96
C ALA A 353 12.37 6.39 9.07
N ARG A 354 13.34 6.47 9.99
CA ARG A 354 13.40 7.48 11.06
C ARG A 354 13.51 8.89 10.50
N VAL A 355 14.44 9.12 9.58
CA VAL A 355 14.65 10.45 8.97
C VAL A 355 13.40 10.89 8.19
N ALA A 356 12.76 9.99 7.46
CA ALA A 356 11.50 10.29 6.75
C ALA A 356 10.38 10.69 7.72
N ALA A 357 10.31 10.06 8.90
CA ALA A 357 9.34 10.39 9.93
C ALA A 357 9.62 11.75 10.57
N GLU A 358 10.87 12.01 10.96
CA GLU A 358 11.29 13.29 11.55
C GLU A 358 11.04 14.46 10.59
N LEU A 359 11.40 14.32 9.31
CA LEU A 359 11.12 15.32 8.27
C LEU A 359 9.62 15.58 8.09
N CYS A 360 8.80 14.54 8.13
CA CYS A 360 7.36 14.69 8.06
C CYS A 360 6.83 15.52 9.25
N LEU A 361 7.26 15.19 10.47
CA LEU A 361 6.83 15.91 11.67
C LEU A 361 7.27 17.37 11.65
N MET A 362 8.50 17.66 11.22
CA MET A 362 8.96 19.04 11.04
C MET A 362 8.10 19.79 10.02
N GLN A 363 7.72 19.17 8.90
CA GLN A 363 6.85 19.78 7.89
C GLN A 363 5.40 19.94 8.36
N LEU A 364 4.91 19.07 9.25
CA LEU A 364 3.61 19.23 9.89
C LEU A 364 3.61 20.46 10.81
N CYS A 365 4.66 20.63 11.63
CA CYS A 365 4.79 21.75 12.56
C CYS A 365 5.10 23.08 11.84
N GLU A 366 5.94 23.04 10.80
CA GLU A 366 6.39 24.24 10.08
C GLU A 366 5.97 24.22 8.60
N PRO A 367 4.82 24.83 8.26
CA PRO A 367 4.34 24.92 6.88
C PRO A 367 5.25 25.66 5.91
N THR A 368 6.23 26.42 6.44
CA THR A 368 7.20 27.20 5.64
C THR A 368 8.31 26.35 5.04
N LEU A 369 8.57 25.17 5.59
CA LEU A 369 9.61 24.25 5.10
C LEU A 369 9.28 23.63 3.75
N LYS A 370 8.01 23.64 3.34
CA LYS A 370 7.58 23.15 2.04
C LYS A 370 6.84 24.24 1.27
N LEU A 371 7.43 24.69 0.17
CA LEU A 371 6.88 25.75 -0.69
C LEU A 371 6.06 25.12 -1.85
N ASP A 372 4.96 24.47 -1.52
CA ASP A 372 3.99 23.96 -2.50
C ASP A 372 2.65 24.72 -2.39
N LEU A 373 1.78 24.57 -3.39
CA LEU A 373 0.48 25.24 -3.43
C LEU A 373 -0.42 24.86 -2.25
N SER A 374 -0.32 23.63 -1.75
CA SER A 374 -1.10 23.13 -0.62
C SER A 374 -0.69 23.82 0.69
N SER A 375 0.61 24.01 0.92
CA SER A 375 1.15 24.72 2.07
C SER A 375 0.80 26.22 2.05
N LEU A 376 0.83 26.85 0.85
CA LEU A 376 0.39 28.23 0.67
C LEU A 376 -1.12 28.38 0.94
N GLY A 377 -1.94 27.46 0.42
CA GLY A 377 -3.39 27.45 0.64
C GLY A 377 -3.74 27.30 2.13
N ALA A 378 -3.06 26.41 2.86
CA ALA A 378 -3.24 26.22 4.29
C ALA A 378 -2.89 27.49 5.10
N ARG A 379 -1.78 28.16 4.74
CA ARG A 379 -1.37 29.43 5.38
C ARG A 379 -2.38 30.54 5.14
N VAL A 380 -2.88 30.70 3.91
CA VAL A 380 -3.93 31.67 3.59
C VAL A 380 -5.20 31.38 4.38
N SER A 381 -5.68 30.14 4.40
CA SER A 381 -6.88 29.74 5.15
C SER A 381 -6.73 30.00 6.66
N LYS A 382 -5.54 29.78 7.23
CA LYS A 382 -5.25 30.09 8.64
C LYS A 382 -5.28 31.60 8.92
N LEU A 383 -4.73 32.40 8.01
CA LEU A 383 -4.79 33.88 8.12
C LEU A 383 -6.23 34.37 8.01
N GLU A 384 -7.02 33.85 7.06
CA GLU A 384 -8.44 34.17 6.90
C GLU A 384 -9.25 33.82 8.15
N SER A 385 -9.04 32.64 8.73
CA SER A 385 -9.73 32.25 9.96
C SER A 385 -9.34 33.12 11.17
N ARG A 386 -8.07 33.53 11.30
CA ARG A 386 -7.62 34.49 12.33
C ARG A 386 -8.18 35.89 12.11
N LEU A 387 -8.35 36.32 10.88
CA LEU A 387 -9.03 37.57 10.53
C LEU A 387 -10.51 37.52 10.94
N ALA A 388 -11.17 36.40 10.66
CA ALA A 388 -12.60 36.20 10.98
C ALA A 388 -12.86 36.09 12.49
N SER A 389 -11.93 35.51 13.27
CA SER A 389 -12.03 35.38 14.74
C SER A 389 -11.66 36.66 15.50
N GLY A 390 -11.06 37.65 14.83
CA GLY A 390 -10.63 38.90 15.47
C GLY A 390 -9.40 38.77 16.39
N ASP A 391 -8.71 37.66 16.34
CA ASP A 391 -7.54 37.31 17.17
C ASP A 391 -6.28 38.00 16.61
N PHE A 392 -6.23 39.32 16.71
CA PHE A 392 -5.00 40.08 16.48
C PHE A 392 -4.33 40.36 17.82
N ALA A 393 -3.19 39.73 18.07
CA ALA A 393 -2.28 40.27 19.05
C ALA A 393 -1.92 41.71 18.58
N PRO A 394 -2.08 42.73 19.43
CA PRO A 394 -1.73 44.09 19.04
C PRO A 394 -0.27 44.07 18.60
N ALA A 395 -0.03 44.48 17.36
CA ALA A 395 1.33 44.69 16.88
C ALA A 395 2.04 45.59 17.89
N ARG A 396 3.05 45.03 18.56
CA ARG A 396 3.94 45.81 19.41
C ARG A 396 4.46 46.92 18.52
N ALA A 397 3.96 48.15 18.77
CA ALA A 397 4.37 49.34 18.05
C ALA A 397 5.89 49.34 18.04
N ALA A 398 6.49 49.23 16.88
CA ALA A 398 7.90 49.51 16.70
C ALA A 398 8.10 50.91 17.24
N ALA A 399 8.83 51.02 18.34
CA ALA A 399 9.22 52.30 18.93
C ALA A 399 9.87 53.08 17.78
N LYS A 400 9.25 54.19 17.40
CA LYS A 400 9.87 55.20 16.56
C LYS A 400 11.17 55.56 17.23
N ALA A 401 12.29 55.21 16.64
CA ALA A 401 13.56 55.82 16.96
C ALA A 401 13.45 57.29 16.61
N GLU A 402 13.43 58.15 17.62
CA GLU A 402 13.64 59.59 17.45
C GLU A 402 15.03 59.77 16.84
N PRO A 403 15.20 60.71 15.89
CA PRO A 403 16.51 61.03 15.35
C PRO A 403 17.32 61.75 16.46
N GLN A 404 18.41 61.15 16.90
CA GLN A 404 19.43 61.84 17.71
C GLN A 404 20.20 62.84 16.83
N PRO A 405 20.48 64.05 17.30
CA PRO A 405 21.24 65.04 16.56
C PRO A 405 22.69 64.57 16.37
N GLU A 406 23.22 64.80 15.19
CA GLU A 406 24.62 64.67 14.83
C GLU A 406 25.45 65.58 15.74
N SER A 407 26.31 65.02 16.59
CA SER A 407 27.43 65.72 17.20
C SER A 407 28.70 65.32 16.49
N GLU A 408 29.25 66.27 15.74
CA GLU A 408 30.63 66.28 15.31
C GLU A 408 31.48 66.20 16.56
N ASP A 409 32.29 65.16 16.71
CA ASP A 409 33.57 65.23 17.44
C ASP A 409 34.49 64.14 16.89
N ASP A 410 35.45 64.64 16.18
CA ASP A 410 36.60 63.98 15.58
C ASP A 410 37.63 63.74 16.67
N ASP A 411 37.66 62.60 17.33
CA ASP A 411 38.78 62.16 18.17
C ASP A 411 38.85 60.62 18.19
N ARG A 412 39.44 60.04 17.13
CA ARG A 412 39.94 58.67 17.15
C ARG A 412 41.44 58.71 17.52
N PRO A 413 41.85 58.07 18.61
CA PRO A 413 43.27 57.82 18.83
C PRO A 413 43.80 56.82 17.80
N PRO A 414 45.04 56.96 17.32
CA PRO A 414 45.67 56.09 16.37
C PRO A 414 45.85 54.66 16.95
N PHE A 415 45.50 53.67 16.24
CA PHE A 415 45.81 52.27 16.56
C PHE A 415 47.33 52.07 16.55
N PRO A 416 47.91 51.33 17.51
CA PRO A 416 49.30 50.91 17.42
C PRO A 416 49.49 49.85 16.39
N ASP A 417 50.58 49.97 15.61
CA ASP A 417 51.02 48.96 14.64
C ASP A 417 51.27 47.59 15.31
N ASP A 418 50.54 46.59 14.93
CA ASP A 418 50.73 45.21 15.33
C ASP A 418 51.94 44.59 14.62
N ALA A 419 53.06 44.57 15.35
CA ALA A 419 54.11 43.61 15.11
C ALA A 419 54.07 42.63 16.30
N ASP A 420 53.31 41.53 16.15
CA ASP A 420 53.52 40.19 16.77
C ASP A 420 52.21 39.38 16.82
N ASP A 421 51.81 38.84 15.66
CA ASP A 421 50.84 37.74 15.59
C ASP A 421 51.60 36.43 15.33
N PRO A 422 51.70 35.52 16.34
CA PRO A 422 52.43 34.27 16.19
C PRO A 422 51.73 33.25 15.29
N LEU A 423 50.62 33.59 14.63
CA LEU A 423 49.86 32.68 13.74
C LEU A 423 49.92 33.06 12.24
N ALA A 424 50.71 34.05 11.85
CA ALA A 424 50.89 34.49 10.46
C ALA A 424 51.76 33.53 9.61
N GLY A 425 51.68 32.23 9.83
CA GLY A 425 52.48 31.23 9.09
C GLY A 425 51.78 29.93 8.71
N ILE A 426 50.51 29.77 9.05
CA ILE A 426 49.79 28.56 8.71
C ILE A 426 48.77 28.88 7.61
N ALA A 427 49.20 28.63 6.34
CA ALA A 427 48.27 28.61 5.22
C ALA A 427 47.23 27.49 5.49
N PRO A 428 45.92 27.72 5.26
CA PRO A 428 44.91 26.68 5.36
C PRO A 428 45.26 25.58 4.36
N PRO A 429 45.07 24.29 4.72
CA PRO A 429 45.32 23.19 3.79
C PRO A 429 44.50 23.43 2.53
N PRO A 430 45.05 23.13 1.34
CA PRO A 430 44.35 23.29 0.10
C PRO A 430 43.11 22.40 0.13
N LEU A 431 41.95 23.00 -0.10
CA LEU A 431 40.71 22.28 -0.40
C LEU A 431 41.02 21.27 -1.51
N PRO A 432 40.53 20.04 -1.38
CA PRO A 432 40.65 19.08 -2.50
C PRO A 432 40.08 19.75 -3.75
N PRO A 433 40.72 19.58 -4.91
CA PRO A 433 40.25 20.20 -6.13
C PRO A 433 38.81 19.74 -6.34
N GLN A 434 37.88 20.69 -6.33
CA GLN A 434 36.57 20.49 -6.93
C GLN A 434 36.86 20.14 -8.37
N SER A 435 36.63 18.89 -8.73
CA SER A 435 36.57 18.47 -10.12
C SER A 435 35.63 19.43 -10.82
N PRO A 436 36.06 20.11 -11.88
CA PRO A 436 35.13 20.87 -12.68
C PRO A 436 34.08 19.86 -13.15
N ALA A 437 32.80 20.20 -12.85
CA ALA A 437 31.72 19.55 -13.55
C ALA A 437 32.08 19.64 -15.03
N ASP A 438 32.41 18.50 -15.64
CA ASP A 438 32.60 18.38 -17.06
C ASP A 438 31.28 18.79 -17.74
N SER A 439 31.17 20.09 -18.01
CA SER A 439 30.43 20.58 -19.14
C SER A 439 31.27 20.13 -20.35
N ALA A 440 31.06 18.89 -20.80
CA ALA A 440 31.49 18.45 -22.09
C ALA A 440 31.02 19.51 -23.09
N PRO A 441 31.90 19.96 -24.02
CA PRO A 441 31.53 20.94 -25.02
C PRO A 441 30.34 20.34 -25.78
N GLN A 442 29.16 20.98 -25.67
CA GLN A 442 28.01 20.63 -26.48
C GLN A 442 28.47 20.74 -27.94
N THR A 443 28.64 19.60 -28.60
CA THR A 443 28.94 19.58 -30.02
C THR A 443 27.82 20.34 -30.71
N GLY A 444 28.14 21.23 -31.67
CA GLY A 444 27.15 22.08 -32.34
C GLY A 444 25.91 21.30 -32.84
N ALA A 445 26.07 20.02 -33.11
CA ALA A 445 25.03 19.08 -33.51
C ALA A 445 23.95 18.82 -32.40
N GLN A 446 24.31 18.77 -31.11
CA GLN A 446 23.33 18.61 -30.02
C GLN A 446 22.51 19.90 -29.82
N ALA A 447 23.16 21.06 -29.89
CA ALA A 447 22.46 22.34 -29.78
C ALA A 447 21.49 22.56 -30.98
N GLU A 448 21.85 22.05 -32.16
CA GLU A 448 20.97 22.06 -33.34
C GLU A 448 19.78 21.10 -33.16
N LEU A 449 20.04 19.88 -32.63
CA LEU A 449 18.97 18.93 -32.29
C LEU A 449 18.00 19.50 -31.26
N ASP A 450 18.50 20.09 -30.16
CA ASP A 450 17.63 20.64 -29.09
C ASP A 450 16.74 21.77 -29.63
N ARG A 451 17.26 22.60 -30.52
CA ARG A 451 16.46 23.67 -31.14
C ARG A 451 15.38 23.13 -32.09
N ARG A 452 15.69 22.07 -32.82
CA ARG A 452 14.83 21.52 -33.88
C ARG A 452 14.13 20.22 -33.47
N TRP A 453 14.29 19.78 -32.21
CA TRP A 453 13.60 18.60 -31.66
C TRP A 453 12.09 18.64 -31.85
N PRO A 454 11.39 19.78 -31.66
CA PRO A 454 9.95 19.85 -31.88
C PRO A 454 9.55 19.50 -33.33
N GLU A 455 10.35 19.88 -34.34
CA GLU A 455 10.09 19.58 -35.75
C GLU A 455 10.28 18.09 -36.04
N LEU A 456 11.36 17.50 -35.53
CA LEU A 456 11.63 16.07 -35.70
C LEU A 456 10.56 15.22 -34.97
N ALA A 457 10.19 15.58 -33.76
CA ALA A 457 9.14 14.91 -32.99
C ALA A 457 7.78 15.01 -33.67
N ALA A 458 7.43 16.16 -34.26
CA ALA A 458 6.20 16.34 -35.03
C ALA A 458 6.17 15.43 -36.27
N SER A 459 7.27 15.38 -37.04
CA SER A 459 7.41 14.48 -38.19
C SER A 459 7.29 13.00 -37.82
N MET A 460 7.80 12.59 -36.65
CA MET A 460 7.63 11.23 -36.14
C MET A 460 6.19 10.94 -35.75
N ARG A 461 5.49 11.91 -35.13
CA ARG A 461 4.10 11.75 -34.69
C ARG A 461 3.13 11.42 -35.81
N GLU A 462 3.36 11.87 -37.03
CA GLU A 462 2.49 11.60 -38.19
C GLU A 462 2.43 10.11 -38.51
N ASP A 463 3.55 9.39 -38.36
CA ASP A 463 3.70 7.98 -38.73
C ASP A 463 3.61 7.02 -37.52
N LEU A 464 3.53 7.56 -36.28
CA LEU A 464 3.40 6.78 -35.05
C LEU A 464 1.94 6.36 -34.78
N GLY A 465 1.79 5.20 -34.16
CA GLY A 465 0.50 4.69 -33.72
C GLY A 465 -0.14 5.55 -32.61
N VAL A 466 -1.45 5.37 -32.38
CA VAL A 466 -2.23 6.16 -31.40
C VAL A 466 -1.65 6.06 -29.98
N ARG A 467 -1.04 4.93 -29.63
CA ARG A 467 -0.46 4.69 -28.30
C ARG A 467 0.84 5.45 -28.07
N GLU A 468 1.69 5.57 -29.09
CA GLU A 468 3.01 6.19 -28.99
C GLU A 468 2.96 7.70 -29.26
N ARG A 469 2.03 8.14 -30.09
CA ARG A 469 1.91 9.53 -30.57
C ARG A 469 1.85 10.57 -29.44
N GLY A 470 1.22 10.24 -28.32
CA GLY A 470 1.10 11.14 -27.17
C GLY A 470 2.44 11.49 -26.50
N PHE A 471 3.41 10.58 -26.50
CA PHE A 471 4.69 10.76 -25.82
C PHE A 471 5.67 11.67 -26.57
N PHE A 472 5.45 11.88 -27.87
CA PHE A 472 6.23 12.77 -28.73
C PHE A 472 5.58 14.15 -28.91
N ALA A 473 4.62 14.53 -28.05
CA ALA A 473 4.01 15.86 -28.05
C ALA A 473 5.03 16.94 -27.59
N PRO A 474 4.84 18.21 -27.96
CA PRO A 474 5.64 19.31 -27.42
C PRO A 474 5.57 19.32 -25.89
N GLY A 475 6.72 19.28 -25.21
CA GLY A 475 6.78 19.13 -23.74
C GLY A 475 6.53 17.71 -23.21
N GLY A 476 6.41 16.72 -24.08
CA GLY A 476 6.21 15.32 -23.72
C GLY A 476 7.39 14.69 -22.97
N PRO A 477 7.20 13.45 -22.43
CA PRO A 477 8.19 12.77 -21.59
C PRO A 477 9.34 12.12 -22.37
N VAL A 478 9.40 12.28 -23.70
CA VAL A 478 10.49 11.77 -24.56
C VAL A 478 11.34 12.93 -25.06
N ARG A 479 12.65 12.79 -24.90
CA ARG A 479 13.67 13.71 -25.45
C ARG A 479 14.65 12.95 -26.30
N ALA A 480 15.47 13.67 -27.08
CA ALA A 480 16.50 13.07 -27.89
C ALA A 480 17.88 13.61 -27.50
N VAL A 481 18.85 12.71 -27.48
CA VAL A 481 20.28 13.04 -27.29
C VAL A 481 21.05 12.47 -28.46
N LEU A 482 21.96 13.28 -29.05
CA LEU A 482 22.77 12.86 -30.16
C LEU A 482 24.14 12.41 -29.66
N LYS A 483 24.52 11.18 -30.01
CA LYS A 483 25.85 10.63 -29.68
C LYS A 483 26.51 10.08 -30.97
N GLY A 484 27.30 10.91 -31.62
CA GLY A 484 27.88 10.57 -32.93
C GLY A 484 26.80 10.39 -34.01
N ASP A 485 26.68 9.18 -34.57
CA ASP A 485 25.67 8.81 -35.56
C ASP A 485 24.46 8.09 -34.96
N THR A 486 24.32 8.14 -33.63
CA THR A 486 23.23 7.48 -32.92
C THR A 486 22.32 8.53 -32.24
N LEU A 487 21.03 8.49 -32.56
CA LEU A 487 19.97 9.24 -31.89
C LEU A 487 19.46 8.41 -30.71
N ILE A 488 19.70 8.88 -29.49
CA ILE A 488 19.21 8.22 -28.26
C ILE A 488 17.92 8.88 -27.83
N LEU A 489 16.82 8.14 -27.88
CA LEU A 489 15.52 8.58 -27.38
C LEU A 489 15.44 8.28 -25.87
N THR A 490 15.46 9.33 -25.05
CA THR A 490 15.42 9.23 -23.59
C THR A 490 13.99 9.39 -23.08
N ALA A 491 13.51 8.42 -22.30
CA ALA A 491 12.21 8.46 -21.63
C ALA A 491 12.38 8.87 -20.17
N GLN A 492 11.46 9.69 -19.64
CA GLN A 492 11.49 10.14 -18.24
C GLN A 492 11.11 9.04 -17.26
N THR A 493 10.34 8.03 -17.69
CA THR A 493 9.89 6.92 -16.84
C THR A 493 10.05 5.59 -17.55
N GLN A 494 10.22 4.50 -16.77
CA GLN A 494 10.31 3.14 -17.29
C GLN A 494 9.06 2.75 -18.09
N PHE A 495 7.88 3.18 -17.66
CA PHE A 495 6.60 2.94 -18.35
C PHE A 495 6.60 3.51 -19.78
N VAL A 496 7.08 4.74 -19.96
CA VAL A 496 7.20 5.36 -21.29
C VAL A 496 8.22 4.62 -22.14
N LEU A 497 9.35 4.24 -21.55
CA LEU A 497 10.40 3.47 -22.24
C LEU A 497 9.86 2.14 -22.78
N ASP A 498 9.10 1.40 -21.98
CA ASP A 498 8.55 0.10 -22.36
C ASP A 498 7.53 0.21 -23.52
N ILE A 499 6.82 1.33 -23.63
CA ILE A 499 5.87 1.56 -24.73
C ILE A 499 6.61 1.96 -26.02
N ILE A 500 7.63 2.83 -25.94
CA ILE A 500 8.35 3.30 -27.13
C ILE A 500 9.44 2.32 -27.61
N LYS A 501 9.94 1.43 -26.74
CA LYS A 501 10.97 0.44 -27.04
C LYS A 501 10.42 -0.68 -27.91
N ASN A 502 10.15 -0.34 -29.16
CA ASN A 502 9.62 -1.27 -30.14
C ASN A 502 10.37 -1.08 -31.48
N SER A 503 10.56 -2.17 -32.24
CA SER A 503 11.33 -2.18 -33.48
C SER A 503 10.79 -1.20 -34.52
N ARG A 504 9.47 -0.97 -34.58
CA ARG A 504 8.82 -0.03 -35.49
C ARG A 504 9.21 1.41 -35.17
N VAL A 505 9.13 1.79 -33.88
CA VAL A 505 9.50 3.16 -33.42
C VAL A 505 11.00 3.38 -33.63
N GLN A 506 11.83 2.36 -33.40
CA GLN A 506 13.27 2.43 -33.62
C GLN A 506 13.63 2.67 -35.09
N GLN A 507 13.04 1.92 -36.00
CA GLN A 507 13.25 2.07 -37.44
C GLN A 507 12.76 3.44 -37.94
N LEU A 508 11.56 3.86 -37.50
CA LEU A 508 11.02 5.16 -37.86
C LEU A 508 11.92 6.31 -37.37
N ALA A 509 12.40 6.25 -36.13
CA ALA A 509 13.29 7.24 -35.55
C ALA A 509 14.63 7.31 -36.32
N ALA A 510 15.22 6.16 -36.66
CA ALA A 510 16.42 6.11 -37.45
C ALA A 510 16.23 6.68 -38.88
N GLN A 511 15.10 6.37 -39.52
CA GLN A 511 14.77 6.86 -40.86
C GLN A 511 14.55 8.39 -40.86
N LYS A 512 13.73 8.90 -39.92
CA LYS A 512 13.45 10.33 -39.80
C LYS A 512 14.70 11.13 -39.42
N ALA A 513 15.52 10.60 -38.49
CA ALA A 513 16.79 11.21 -38.11
C ALA A 513 17.77 11.24 -39.30
N SER A 514 17.87 10.16 -40.07
CA SER A 514 18.71 10.11 -41.23
C SER A 514 18.32 11.13 -42.30
N ALA A 515 17.03 11.30 -42.56
CA ALA A 515 16.50 12.32 -43.46
C ALA A 515 16.77 13.75 -42.94
N PHE A 516 16.66 13.93 -41.62
CA PHE A 516 16.82 15.23 -40.96
C PHE A 516 18.28 15.70 -40.93
N PHE A 517 19.24 14.80 -40.68
CA PHE A 517 20.66 15.12 -40.59
C PHE A 517 21.41 14.89 -41.93
N GLY A 518 20.77 14.33 -42.95
CA GLY A 518 21.39 14.05 -44.26
C GLY A 518 22.48 12.98 -44.23
N ARG A 519 22.54 12.16 -43.19
CA ARG A 519 23.49 11.07 -42.99
C ARG A 519 22.85 9.84 -42.36
N PRO A 520 23.37 8.62 -42.56
CA PRO A 520 22.78 7.43 -41.97
C PRO A 520 22.88 7.49 -40.43
N MET A 521 21.73 7.38 -39.75
CA MET A 521 21.61 7.46 -38.31
C MET A 521 21.00 6.17 -37.74
N GLN A 522 21.44 5.78 -36.55
CA GLN A 522 20.84 4.71 -35.77
C GLN A 522 19.99 5.29 -34.62
N ALA A 523 18.98 4.58 -34.19
CA ALA A 523 18.17 4.98 -33.03
C ALA A 523 18.31 3.97 -31.91
N GLN A 524 18.46 4.47 -30.68
CA GLN A 524 18.50 3.67 -29.45
C GLN A 524 17.58 4.29 -28.41
N PHE A 525 17.22 3.50 -27.37
CA PHE A 525 16.37 3.94 -26.29
C PHE A 525 17.14 3.88 -24.96
N ALA A 526 16.94 4.89 -24.11
CA ALA A 526 17.53 4.95 -22.77
C ALA A 526 16.54 5.57 -21.76
N LEU A 527 16.73 5.30 -20.48
CA LEU A 527 16.04 6.01 -19.41
C LEU A 527 16.76 7.33 -19.11
N ALA A 528 16.04 8.39 -18.80
CA ALA A 528 16.62 9.65 -18.39
C ALA A 528 17.51 9.44 -17.15
N GLY A 529 18.79 9.84 -17.22
CA GLY A 529 19.81 9.55 -16.21
C GLY A 529 20.75 8.38 -16.52
N GLN A 530 20.45 7.52 -17.50
CA GLN A 530 21.33 6.44 -17.96
C GLN A 530 22.04 6.75 -19.30
N ALA A 531 21.73 7.87 -19.91
CA ALA A 531 22.28 8.25 -21.24
C ALA A 531 23.78 8.56 -21.21
N ASP A 532 24.40 8.78 -20.05
CA ASP A 532 25.82 9.10 -19.87
C ASP A 532 26.70 7.89 -19.50
N ALA A 533 26.12 6.75 -19.19
CA ALA A 533 26.88 5.53 -18.93
C ALA A 533 27.24 4.84 -20.23
N SER A 534 28.51 5.04 -20.69
CA SER A 534 29.10 4.27 -21.75
C SER A 534 28.99 2.77 -21.47
N GLY A 535 28.31 2.06 -22.38
CA GLY A 535 27.99 0.65 -22.29
C GLY A 535 29.14 -0.28 -21.92
N LYS A 536 29.22 -0.61 -20.65
CA LYS A 536 29.74 -1.87 -20.12
C LYS A 536 28.84 -2.22 -18.97
N ASP A 537 28.20 -3.38 -19.06
CA ASP A 537 27.44 -3.96 -17.96
C ASP A 537 28.37 -4.03 -16.72
N PRO A 538 27.95 -3.55 -15.55
CA PRO A 538 28.72 -3.71 -14.32
C PRO A 538 29.12 -5.16 -14.04
N MET A 539 28.34 -6.12 -14.54
CA MET A 539 28.61 -7.55 -14.45
C MET A 539 29.80 -7.96 -15.35
N ASP A 540 29.92 -7.39 -16.55
CA ASP A 540 31.06 -7.65 -17.43
C ASP A 540 32.39 -7.10 -16.87
N ALA A 541 32.35 -5.98 -16.17
CA ALA A 541 33.50 -5.42 -15.47
C ALA A 541 33.90 -6.30 -14.23
N LEU A 542 32.93 -6.88 -13.55
CA LEU A 542 33.18 -7.83 -12.45
C LEU A 542 33.75 -9.15 -12.95
N ILE A 543 33.24 -9.67 -14.06
CA ILE A 543 33.74 -10.89 -14.71
C ILE A 543 35.15 -10.68 -15.25
N ALA A 544 35.45 -9.52 -15.83
CA ALA A 544 36.80 -9.20 -16.28
C ALA A 544 37.80 -9.13 -15.12
N ARG A 545 37.44 -8.49 -14.00
CA ARG A 545 38.25 -8.45 -12.77
C ARG A 545 38.38 -9.83 -12.11
N GLY A 546 37.33 -10.67 -12.15
CA GLY A 546 37.39 -12.04 -11.66
C GLY A 546 38.33 -12.93 -12.47
N LYS A 547 38.49 -12.68 -13.78
CA LYS A 547 39.44 -13.39 -14.65
C LYS A 547 40.90 -12.98 -14.42
N GLU A 548 41.16 -11.75 -13.99
CA GLU A 548 42.52 -11.28 -13.62
C GLU A 548 42.99 -11.85 -12.27
N HIS A 549 42.10 -12.35 -11.45
CA HIS A 549 42.39 -12.94 -10.12
C HIS A 549 41.93 -14.40 -10.01
N SER A 550 42.10 -15.18 -11.07
CA SER A 550 41.71 -16.59 -11.17
C SER A 550 42.31 -17.52 -10.09
N ASP A 551 43.35 -17.07 -9.39
CA ASP A 551 44.03 -17.83 -8.34
C ASP A 551 43.34 -17.78 -6.98
N ILE A 552 42.30 -16.92 -6.83
CA ILE A 552 41.62 -16.67 -5.55
C ILE A 552 40.10 -16.91 -5.60
N MET A 553 39.48 -16.95 -6.80
CA MET A 553 38.04 -17.16 -6.96
C MET A 553 37.71 -18.28 -7.96
N THR A 554 37.02 -19.31 -7.47
CA THR A 554 36.38 -20.33 -8.32
C THR A 554 34.91 -19.97 -8.46
N ILE A 555 34.47 -19.57 -9.65
CA ILE A 555 33.05 -19.35 -9.97
C ILE A 555 32.44 -20.73 -10.27
N ARG A 556 31.50 -21.16 -9.43
CA ARG A 556 30.65 -22.32 -9.66
C ARG A 556 29.32 -21.88 -10.24
#